data_699e531c98f5163beff7f6e7d3f73911
#
_entry.id   699e531c98f5163beff7f6e7d3f73911
#
_cell.length_a   1.000
_cell.length_b   1.000
_cell.length_c   1.000
_cell.angle_alpha   90.00
_cell.angle_beta   90.00
_cell.angle_gamma   90.00
#
_symmetry.space_group_name_H-M   'P 1'
#
loop_
_entity.id
_entity.type
_entity.pdbx_description
1 polymer ?
#
loop_
_entity_poly.entity_id
_entity_poly.type
_entity_poly.pdbx_seq_one_letter_code
_entity_poly.pdbx_strand_id
1 'polypeptide(L)'
;TQFSTVKRVGFALDGRPVTVFSNEGIVLDKPQTRSDYESVLPVIAVASPGFGQTLSSPVTVSGLANVFEANVSVELLDAGGALLTKGVTTATCGTGCWGSYSLRLTYTVSTRQRGTLVVHDDDAAGMGSYPHELRIPVVLTP
;
A
#
# COMPACT_ATOMS: atom_id res chain seq x y z
N THR A 1 0.58 -11.91 -5.78
CA THR A 1 0.74 -12.70 -4.55
C THR A 1 1.86 -12.09 -3.70
N GLN A 2 1.82 -12.29 -2.38
CA GLN A 2 2.94 -11.96 -1.48
C GLN A 2 4.13 -12.94 -1.62
N PHE A 3 3.96 -14.02 -2.37
CA PHE A 3 5.02 -14.99 -2.67
C PHE A 3 5.66 -14.65 -4.02
N SER A 4 6.94 -14.28 -4.03
CA SER A 4 7.65 -13.85 -5.24
C SER A 4 7.77 -14.94 -6.31
N THR A 5 7.77 -16.20 -5.90
CA THR A 5 7.86 -17.37 -6.80
C THR A 5 6.51 -17.74 -7.44
N VAL A 6 5.38 -17.33 -6.86
CA VAL A 6 4.05 -17.63 -7.39
C VAL A 6 3.70 -16.60 -8.47
N LYS A 7 3.62 -17.04 -9.71
CA LYS A 7 3.29 -16.20 -10.88
C LYS A 7 1.82 -16.24 -11.26
N ARG A 8 1.12 -17.32 -10.91
CA ARG A 8 -0.29 -17.54 -11.26
C ARG A 8 -1.03 -18.16 -10.09
N VAL A 9 -2.31 -17.82 -9.96
CA VAL A 9 -3.21 -18.33 -8.91
C VAL A 9 -4.46 -18.89 -9.57
N GLY A 10 -4.77 -20.15 -9.31
CA GLY A 10 -6.06 -20.76 -9.63
C GLY A 10 -6.94 -20.80 -8.39
N PHE A 11 -8.25 -20.77 -8.57
CA PHE A 11 -9.23 -20.87 -7.50
C PHE A 11 -9.98 -22.20 -7.59
N ALA A 12 -10.17 -22.85 -6.45
CA ALA A 12 -10.96 -24.07 -6.34
C ALA A 12 -11.86 -24.01 -5.10
N LEU A 13 -13.06 -24.51 -5.21
CA LEU A 13 -13.99 -24.72 -4.10
C LEU A 13 -14.23 -26.23 -3.97
N ASP A 14 -13.97 -26.79 -2.82
CA ASP A 14 -14.06 -28.24 -2.53
C ASP A 14 -13.33 -29.10 -3.59
N GLY A 15 -12.13 -28.64 -4.01
CA GLY A 15 -11.28 -29.32 -4.98
C GLY A 15 -11.73 -29.16 -6.45
N ARG A 16 -12.83 -28.45 -6.73
CA ARG A 16 -13.30 -28.19 -8.09
C ARG A 16 -12.89 -26.80 -8.53
N PRO A 17 -12.34 -26.62 -9.76
CA PRO A 17 -12.02 -25.30 -10.28
C PRO A 17 -13.24 -24.38 -10.27
N VAL A 18 -13.05 -23.15 -9.82
CA VAL A 18 -14.06 -22.09 -9.87
C VAL A 18 -13.81 -21.26 -11.11
N THR A 19 -14.80 -21.16 -12.00
CA THR A 19 -14.72 -20.38 -13.23
C THR A 19 -15.38 -19.01 -13.15
N VAL A 20 -16.21 -18.79 -12.12
CA VAL A 20 -16.85 -17.52 -11.82
C VAL A 20 -16.85 -17.31 -10.30
N PHE A 21 -16.42 -16.16 -9.85
CA PHE A 21 -16.41 -15.81 -8.44
C PHE A 21 -17.41 -14.68 -8.16
N SER A 22 -18.22 -14.87 -7.11
CA SER A 22 -19.28 -13.97 -6.65
C SER A 22 -20.47 -13.79 -7.62
N ASN A 23 -21.55 -13.20 -7.10
CA ASN A 23 -22.76 -12.89 -7.89
C ASN A 23 -22.51 -11.79 -8.93
N GLU A 24 -21.39 -11.06 -8.83
CA GLU A 24 -20.98 -10.03 -9.79
C GLU A 24 -20.25 -10.59 -11.01
N GLY A 25 -20.02 -11.91 -11.02
CA GLY A 25 -19.56 -12.60 -12.21
C GLY A 25 -18.10 -12.36 -12.57
N ILE A 26 -17.19 -12.27 -11.59
CA ILE A 26 -15.75 -12.21 -11.87
C ILE A 26 -15.35 -13.51 -12.56
N VAL A 27 -14.97 -13.43 -13.84
CA VAL A 27 -14.60 -14.59 -14.65
C VAL A 27 -13.19 -15.05 -14.30
N LEU A 28 -13.06 -16.35 -13.97
CA LEU A 28 -11.82 -17.02 -13.59
C LEU A 28 -11.53 -18.20 -14.53
N ASP A 29 -11.68 -17.99 -15.82
CA ASP A 29 -11.56 -19.00 -16.87
C ASP A 29 -10.13 -19.52 -17.07
N LYS A 30 -9.16 -18.83 -16.50
CA LYS A 30 -7.73 -19.14 -16.54
C LYS A 30 -7.06 -18.87 -15.18
N PRO A 31 -5.87 -19.45 -14.91
CA PRO A 31 -5.09 -19.04 -13.75
C PRO A 31 -4.74 -17.55 -13.82
N GLN A 32 -5.13 -16.83 -12.78
CA GLN A 32 -5.04 -15.37 -12.70
C GLN A 32 -3.60 -14.91 -12.44
N THR A 33 -3.22 -13.80 -13.04
CA THR A 33 -1.95 -13.12 -12.81
C THR A 33 -2.19 -11.74 -12.16
N ARG A 34 -1.14 -11.09 -11.68
CA ARG A 34 -1.27 -9.73 -11.15
C ARG A 34 -1.71 -8.73 -12.23
N SER A 35 -1.22 -8.92 -13.46
CA SER A 35 -1.56 -8.04 -14.59
C SER A 35 -3.03 -8.08 -15.00
N ASP A 36 -3.74 -9.16 -14.70
CA ASP A 36 -5.18 -9.23 -14.99
C ASP A 36 -6.00 -8.25 -14.13
N TYR A 37 -5.40 -7.66 -13.07
CA TYR A 37 -6.07 -6.78 -12.11
C TYR A 37 -5.45 -5.38 -12.02
N GLU A 38 -4.47 -5.04 -12.86
CA GLU A 38 -3.79 -3.74 -12.79
C GLU A 38 -4.74 -2.55 -12.91
N SER A 39 -5.80 -2.67 -13.71
CA SER A 39 -6.79 -1.61 -13.91
C SER A 39 -7.70 -1.36 -12.70
N VAL A 40 -7.74 -2.30 -11.75
CA VAL A 40 -8.59 -2.21 -10.54
C VAL A 40 -7.78 -2.08 -9.26
N LEU A 41 -6.45 -2.11 -9.35
CA LEU A 41 -5.58 -1.86 -8.21
C LEU A 41 -5.52 -0.36 -7.91
N PRO A 42 -5.52 0.03 -6.63
CA PRO A 42 -5.18 1.40 -6.26
C PRO A 42 -3.75 1.69 -6.71
N VAL A 43 -3.50 2.88 -7.24
CA VAL A 43 -2.18 3.26 -7.79
C VAL A 43 -1.04 3.27 -6.76
N ILE A 44 -1.36 3.22 -5.48
CA ILE A 44 -0.41 3.02 -4.38
C ILE A 44 -0.81 1.77 -3.60
N ALA A 45 0.13 0.87 -3.39
CA ALA A 45 -0.02 -0.31 -2.56
C ALA A 45 1.09 -0.36 -1.51
N VAL A 46 0.74 -0.53 -0.24
CA VAL A 46 1.70 -0.69 0.86
C VAL A 46 1.85 -2.17 1.18
N ALA A 47 3.07 -2.68 1.08
CA ALA A 47 3.40 -4.06 1.42
C ALA A 47 3.79 -4.19 2.90
N SER A 48 4.40 -3.16 3.47
CA SER A 48 4.78 -3.06 4.88
C SER A 48 4.79 -1.59 5.31
N PRO A 49 4.26 -1.28 6.52
CA PRO A 49 3.59 -2.15 7.48
C PRO A 49 2.17 -2.52 7.03
N GLY A 50 1.65 -3.64 7.57
CA GLY A 50 0.26 -4.04 7.39
C GLY A 50 -0.70 -3.37 8.38
N PHE A 51 -2.00 -3.55 8.15
CA PHE A 51 -3.06 -3.06 9.02
C PHE A 51 -2.91 -3.60 10.45
N GLY A 52 -2.96 -2.71 11.46
CA GLY A 52 -2.86 -3.06 12.87
C GLY A 52 -1.47 -3.49 13.33
N GLN A 53 -0.48 -3.44 12.47
CA GLN A 53 0.89 -3.84 12.82
C GLN A 53 1.46 -2.93 13.91
N THR A 54 2.17 -3.53 14.87
CA THR A 54 2.93 -2.78 15.88
C THR A 54 4.26 -2.33 15.27
N LEU A 55 4.55 -1.05 15.39
CA LEU A 55 5.74 -0.40 14.86
C LEU A 55 6.66 0.05 15.98
N SER A 56 7.95 -0.12 15.77
CA SER A 56 9.02 0.48 16.57
C SER A 56 9.86 1.41 15.67
N SER A 57 10.37 2.49 16.25
CA SER A 57 11.23 3.43 15.53
C SER A 57 12.68 2.90 15.44
N PRO A 58 13.33 2.97 14.28
CA PRO A 58 12.83 3.43 13.01
C PRO A 58 11.97 2.37 12.29
N VAL A 59 10.97 2.81 11.54
CA VAL A 59 10.11 1.94 10.71
C VAL A 59 10.46 2.08 9.23
N THR A 60 10.42 0.97 8.50
CA THR A 60 10.54 0.98 7.03
C THR A 60 9.15 0.78 6.42
N VAL A 61 8.75 1.74 5.59
CA VAL A 61 7.53 1.67 4.79
C VAL A 61 7.92 1.30 3.37
N SER A 62 7.26 0.29 2.81
CA SER A 62 7.58 -0.18 1.46
C SER A 62 6.34 -0.66 0.72
N GLY A 63 6.41 -0.63 -0.61
CA GLY A 63 5.29 -1.04 -1.44
C GLY A 63 5.55 -0.89 -2.93
N LEU A 64 4.47 -0.75 -3.67
CA LEU A 64 4.47 -0.49 -5.10
C LEU A 64 3.64 0.75 -5.38
N ALA A 65 4.05 1.55 -6.35
CA ALA A 65 3.31 2.72 -6.80
C ALA A 65 3.37 2.88 -8.32
N ASN A 66 2.28 3.41 -8.89
CA ASN A 66 2.18 3.84 -10.27
C ASN A 66 1.60 5.25 -10.27
N VAL A 67 2.42 6.21 -9.83
CA VAL A 67 2.03 7.60 -9.61
C VAL A 67 2.86 8.54 -10.48
N PHE A 68 2.38 9.76 -10.67
CA PHE A 68 3.06 10.79 -11.45
C PHE A 68 4.45 11.07 -10.84
N GLU A 69 5.47 11.19 -11.69
CA GLU A 69 6.89 11.38 -11.31
C GLU A 69 7.46 10.35 -10.33
N ALA A 70 6.74 9.24 -10.10
CA ALA A 70 7.13 8.20 -9.15
C ALA A 70 7.27 8.67 -7.69
N ASN A 71 6.81 9.87 -7.34
CA ASN A 71 6.94 10.42 -5.99
C ASN A 71 5.88 9.83 -5.05
N VAL A 72 6.35 9.30 -3.93
CA VAL A 72 5.51 8.73 -2.87
C VAL A 72 5.82 9.44 -1.56
N SER A 73 4.82 10.12 -1.03
CA SER A 73 4.86 10.79 0.26
C SER A 73 4.30 9.89 1.35
N VAL A 74 4.95 9.88 2.51
CA VAL A 74 4.57 9.06 3.65
C VAL A 74 4.53 9.93 4.89
N GLU A 75 3.42 9.89 5.61
CA GLU A 75 3.23 10.57 6.88
C GLU A 75 2.85 9.58 7.98
N LEU A 76 3.34 9.81 9.18
CA LEU A 76 2.94 9.05 10.37
C LEU A 76 2.27 9.99 11.36
N LEU A 77 1.02 9.70 11.67
CA LEU A 77 0.20 10.48 12.60
C LEU A 77 0.04 9.74 13.93
N ASP A 78 -0.06 10.47 15.00
CA ASP A 78 -0.37 9.95 16.35
C ASP A 78 -1.86 9.60 16.52
N ALA A 79 -2.25 9.20 17.72
CA ALA A 79 -3.63 8.86 18.07
C ALA A 79 -4.61 10.04 17.96
N GLY A 80 -4.12 11.26 18.07
CA GLY A 80 -4.89 12.50 17.93
C GLY A 80 -4.93 13.03 16.49
N GLY A 81 -4.20 12.39 15.58
CA GLY A 81 -4.06 12.82 14.19
C GLY A 81 -2.96 13.88 13.99
N ALA A 82 -2.13 14.15 14.99
CA ALA A 82 -1.01 15.08 14.86
C ALA A 82 0.16 14.39 14.12
N LEU A 83 0.85 15.14 13.26
CA LEU A 83 1.99 14.65 12.49
C LEU A 83 3.19 14.37 13.41
N LEU A 84 3.64 13.12 13.43
CA LEU A 84 4.87 12.72 14.13
C LEU A 84 6.11 12.84 13.24
N THR A 85 6.01 12.38 12.01
CA THR A 85 7.10 12.43 11.04
C THR A 85 6.55 12.30 9.63
N LYS A 86 7.31 12.78 8.65
CA LYS A 86 7.01 12.61 7.23
C LYS A 86 8.29 12.44 6.41
N GLY A 87 8.14 11.88 5.24
CA GLY A 87 9.21 11.78 4.26
C GLY A 87 8.68 11.49 2.86
N VAL A 88 9.53 11.67 1.89
CA VAL A 88 9.24 11.42 0.48
C VAL A 88 10.26 10.44 -0.07
N THR A 89 9.84 9.56 -0.95
CA THR A 89 10.71 8.64 -1.69
C THR A 89 10.24 8.52 -3.12
N THR A 90 11.15 8.13 -4.00
CA THR A 90 10.83 7.90 -5.40
C THR A 90 10.76 6.40 -5.67
N ALA A 91 9.68 5.96 -6.29
CA ALA A 91 9.55 4.57 -6.73
C ALA A 91 10.47 4.31 -7.94
N THR A 92 10.82 3.05 -8.16
CA THR A 92 11.71 2.65 -9.26
C THR A 92 11.12 2.87 -10.65
N CYS A 93 9.84 3.15 -10.73
CA CYS A 93 9.08 3.50 -11.94
C CYS A 93 7.88 4.34 -11.54
N GLY A 94 7.37 5.18 -12.45
CA GLY A 94 6.17 6.00 -12.26
C GLY A 94 5.39 6.12 -13.56
N THR A 95 4.29 6.81 -13.55
CA THR A 95 3.35 7.09 -14.64
C THR A 95 3.29 6.03 -15.73
N GLY A 96 2.35 5.08 -15.57
CA GLY A 96 2.14 3.99 -16.53
C GLY A 96 2.92 2.70 -16.25
N CYS A 97 3.72 2.67 -15.19
CA CYS A 97 4.39 1.45 -14.72
C CYS A 97 4.42 1.35 -13.18
N TRP A 98 4.47 0.13 -12.68
CA TRP A 98 4.56 -0.14 -11.24
C TRP A 98 6.00 -0.15 -10.78
N GLY A 99 6.38 0.83 -9.95
CA GLY A 99 7.68 0.91 -9.30
C GLY A 99 7.63 0.46 -7.84
N SER A 100 8.69 -0.15 -7.35
CA SER A 100 8.85 -0.42 -5.91
C SER A 100 9.37 0.82 -5.20
N TYR A 101 8.88 1.07 -3.98
CA TYR A 101 9.41 2.13 -3.12
C TYR A 101 9.73 1.60 -1.73
N SER A 102 10.64 2.30 -1.05
CA SER A 102 11.01 2.03 0.33
C SER A 102 11.47 3.32 0.99
N LEU A 103 10.94 3.60 2.18
CA LEU A 103 11.29 4.78 2.97
C LEU A 103 11.46 4.39 4.43
N ARG A 104 12.55 4.84 5.05
CA ARG A 104 12.79 4.67 6.49
C ARG A 104 12.43 5.95 7.22
N LEU A 105 11.53 5.84 8.20
CA LEU A 105 11.07 6.94 9.04
C LEU A 105 11.49 6.71 10.50
N THR A 106 11.87 7.79 11.16
CA THR A 106 12.13 7.82 12.60
C THR A 106 11.05 8.66 13.28
N TYR A 107 10.49 8.16 14.35
CA TYR A 107 9.50 8.87 15.15
C TYR A 107 9.77 8.66 16.65
N THR A 108 9.11 9.44 17.49
CA THR A 108 9.17 9.28 18.95
C THR A 108 7.77 9.39 19.52
N VAL A 109 7.42 8.45 20.39
CA VAL A 109 6.20 8.48 21.21
C VAL A 109 6.58 8.08 22.65
N SER A 110 5.90 8.66 23.63
CA SER A 110 6.20 8.39 25.04
C SER A 110 5.56 7.12 25.56
N THR A 111 4.47 6.69 24.95
CA THR A 111 3.70 5.52 25.35
C THR A 111 3.17 4.78 24.12
N ARG A 112 2.86 3.50 24.31
CA ARG A 112 2.18 2.72 23.27
C ARG A 112 0.82 3.34 22.96
N GLN A 113 0.56 3.62 21.68
CA GLN A 113 -0.67 4.25 21.22
C GLN A 113 -1.06 3.80 19.82
N ARG A 114 -2.27 4.13 19.41
CA ARG A 114 -2.68 4.01 18.01
C ARG A 114 -2.02 5.10 17.19
N GLY A 115 -1.82 4.85 15.92
CA GLY A 115 -1.39 5.83 14.95
C GLY A 115 -1.97 5.51 13.59
N THR A 116 -1.74 6.41 12.64
CA THR A 116 -2.14 6.21 11.24
C THR A 116 -0.96 6.50 10.35
N LEU A 117 -0.61 5.52 9.54
CA LEU A 117 0.31 5.71 8.43
C LEU A 117 -0.51 6.20 7.22
N VAL A 118 -0.13 7.33 6.65
CA VAL A 118 -0.74 7.91 5.45
C VAL A 118 0.28 7.84 4.34
N VAL A 119 -0.10 7.26 3.21
CA VAL A 119 0.73 7.16 2.00
C VAL A 119 -0.04 7.75 0.85
N HIS A 120 0.54 8.70 0.14
CA HIS A 120 -0.12 9.41 -0.94
C HIS A 120 0.87 9.82 -2.04
N ASP A 121 0.35 10.18 -3.20
CA ASP A 121 1.11 10.85 -4.27
C ASP A 121 1.23 12.36 -4.00
N ASP A 122 2.01 13.04 -4.82
CA ASP A 122 2.14 14.49 -4.71
C ASP A 122 0.86 15.21 -5.16
N ASP A 123 0.56 16.32 -4.50
CA ASP A 123 -0.42 17.30 -4.96
C ASP A 123 0.15 18.13 -6.12
N ALA A 124 0.25 17.48 -7.29
CA ALA A 124 0.81 18.12 -8.50
C ALA A 124 0.02 19.36 -8.95
N ALA A 125 -1.21 19.52 -8.48
CA ALA A 125 -2.06 20.67 -8.80
C ALA A 125 -2.02 21.77 -7.73
N GLY A 126 -1.39 21.52 -6.57
CA GLY A 126 -1.31 22.47 -5.45
C GLY A 126 -2.68 22.80 -4.83
N MET A 127 -3.65 21.91 -4.96
CA MET A 127 -5.01 22.12 -4.48
C MET A 127 -5.26 21.65 -3.04
N GLY A 128 -4.22 21.14 -2.36
CA GLY A 128 -4.32 20.65 -0.98
C GLY A 128 -5.11 19.34 -0.87
N SER A 129 -5.27 18.63 -1.98
CA SER A 129 -5.90 17.31 -2.01
C SER A 129 -4.98 16.30 -2.68
N TYR A 130 -4.91 15.12 -2.09
CA TYR A 130 -4.15 14.00 -2.62
C TYR A 130 -5.11 13.06 -3.33
N PRO A 131 -5.05 12.94 -4.67
CA PRO A 131 -5.99 12.12 -5.43
C PRO A 131 -5.92 10.63 -5.06
N HIS A 132 -4.75 10.19 -4.56
CA HIS A 132 -4.52 8.80 -4.20
C HIS A 132 -3.91 8.72 -2.78
N GLU A 133 -4.77 8.69 -1.77
CA GLU A 133 -4.38 8.56 -0.38
C GLU A 133 -4.78 7.19 0.19
N LEU A 134 -3.85 6.53 0.87
CA LEU A 134 -4.07 5.30 1.61
C LEU A 134 -3.76 5.51 3.08
N ARG A 135 -4.73 5.21 3.96
CA ARG A 135 -4.59 5.28 5.42
C ARG A 135 -4.55 3.89 6.04
N ILE A 136 -3.51 3.60 6.78
CA ILE A 136 -3.28 2.31 7.44
C ILE A 136 -3.21 2.54 8.95
N PRO A 137 -4.19 2.06 9.73
CA PRO A 137 -4.10 2.09 11.17
C PRO A 137 -2.98 1.18 11.64
N VAL A 138 -2.18 1.68 12.58
CA VAL A 138 -1.02 1.00 13.16
C VAL A 138 -0.98 1.19 14.68
N VAL A 139 -0.10 0.46 15.36
CA VAL A 139 0.17 0.63 16.78
C VAL A 139 1.63 1.12 16.92
N LEU A 140 1.81 2.26 17.57
CA LEU A 140 3.13 2.86 17.80
C LEU A 140 3.66 2.47 19.16
N THR A 141 4.97 2.16 19.24
CA THR A 141 5.68 1.93 20.51
C THR A 141 6.86 2.88 20.61
N PRO A 142 7.27 3.23 21.87
CA PRO A 142 8.48 3.99 22.13
C PRO A 142 9.73 3.37 21.52
#